data_49a0d5afcb5faa8cf18a387633f2d52c
#
_entry.id   49a0d5afcb5faa8cf18a387633f2d52c
#
_cell.length_a   1.000
_cell.length_b   1.000
_cell.length_c   1.000
_cell.angle_alpha   90.00
_cell.angle_beta   90.00
_cell.angle_gamma   90.00
#
_symmetry.space_group_name_H-M   'P 1'
#
loop_
_entity.id
_entity.type
_entity.pdbx_description
1 polymer ?
#
loop_
_entity_poly.entity_id
_entity_poly.type
_entity_poly.pdbx_seq_one_letter_code
_entity_poly.pdbx_strand_id
1 'polypeptide(L)'
;SDLRAIRQAMGEGKNPLVATDVPRWEDQVGVSRIINRRVLELEPLPTPAQVLAELPLTDQAQEIVAYSRDEIRACLYGQDDRLLVIVGPCSVHDPKAALDYARRLAKLKDELGEQLLIVMRVYFEKPRTTIGWKGLINDPDIDGSHNIRKGLLLARKTLLGVLKEGLAAATEFLEPTSPQFISDAVSWGAIGARNTESQIHRQLASGLSMPVGFKNATDGSVKAAVNGCFAAAQQHTFFGIDHLGRACAVETLGNPDCHVVLRGSIHGPNYDAESVAKAMEDVRAEMPAESAASHGLIVDCSHGNSGKDEHRQAEVVRNIASRIAAGEQGITGIMMESFIEGGNQKAAPLDQLVYGKSITDKCISWEETEALLRELAEAVATRRWH
;
A
#
# COMPACT_ATOMS: atom_id res chain seq x y z
N SER A 1 23.63 -19.70 19.25
CA SER A 1 23.67 -19.16 20.62
C SER A 1 24.38 -17.81 20.65
N ASP A 2 25.61 -17.72 20.12
CA ASP A 2 26.38 -16.46 20.15
C ASP A 2 25.77 -15.37 19.28
N LEU A 3 25.14 -15.72 18.17
CA LEU A 3 24.45 -14.79 17.27
C LEU A 3 23.20 -14.18 17.92
N ARG A 4 22.48 -14.94 18.75
CA ARG A 4 21.34 -14.40 19.51
C ARG A 4 21.81 -13.39 20.55
N ALA A 5 22.89 -13.68 21.26
CA ALA A 5 23.48 -12.77 22.24
C ALA A 5 23.97 -11.49 21.59
N ILE A 6 24.58 -11.56 20.40
CA ILE A 6 25.06 -10.40 19.64
C ILE A 6 23.87 -9.57 19.12
N ARG A 7 22.84 -10.22 18.57
CA ARG A 7 21.63 -9.55 18.12
C ARG A 7 20.94 -8.81 19.28
N GLN A 8 20.89 -9.44 20.46
CA GLN A 8 20.35 -8.84 21.67
C GLN A 8 21.22 -7.67 22.14
N ALA A 9 22.52 -7.82 22.16
CA ALA A 9 23.45 -6.74 22.51
C ALA A 9 23.38 -5.55 21.56
N MET A 10 23.16 -5.79 20.26
CA MET A 10 22.95 -4.74 19.25
C MET A 10 21.60 -4.04 19.41
N GLY A 11 20.57 -4.75 19.91
CA GLY A 11 19.27 -4.16 20.25
C GLY A 11 19.31 -3.27 21.51
N GLU A 12 20.31 -3.44 22.37
CA GLU A 12 20.47 -2.70 23.64
C GLU A 12 21.23 -1.37 23.50
N GLY A 13 21.23 -0.74 22.33
CA GLY A 13 21.77 0.61 22.13
C GLY A 13 23.21 0.70 21.66
N LYS A 14 23.82 -0.39 21.26
CA LYS A 14 25.14 -0.34 20.58
C LYS A 14 24.96 0.05 19.12
N ASN A 15 25.73 1.05 18.68
CA ASN A 15 25.69 1.48 17.29
C ASN A 15 26.29 0.39 16.37
N PRO A 16 25.49 -0.26 15.50
CA PRO A 16 26.01 -1.31 14.63
C PRO A 16 27.04 -0.82 13.61
N LEU A 17 27.13 0.49 13.40
CA LEU A 17 28.15 1.09 12.50
C LEU A 17 29.55 1.05 13.10
N VAL A 18 29.67 0.79 14.40
CA VAL A 18 30.94 0.78 15.15
C VAL A 18 31.32 -0.61 15.67
N ALA A 19 30.50 -1.61 15.46
CA ALA A 19 30.79 -2.98 15.91
C ALA A 19 31.94 -3.58 15.08
N THR A 20 33.07 -3.76 15.73
CA THR A 20 34.29 -4.35 15.12
C THR A 20 34.31 -5.87 15.24
N ASP A 21 33.56 -6.44 16.20
CA ASP A 21 33.54 -7.87 16.51
C ASP A 21 32.28 -8.56 15.99
N VAL A 22 32.13 -8.60 14.68
CA VAL A 22 31.06 -9.39 14.05
C VAL A 22 31.55 -10.83 13.93
N PRO A 23 30.76 -11.85 14.37
CA PRO A 23 31.13 -13.26 14.22
C PRO A 23 31.40 -13.57 12.75
N ARG A 24 32.38 -14.41 12.53
CA ARG A 24 32.68 -14.93 11.20
C ARG A 24 31.74 -16.08 10.89
N TRP A 25 31.09 -16.00 9.75
CA TRP A 25 30.15 -17.02 9.28
C TRP A 25 30.83 -18.29 8.77
N GLU A 26 32.16 -18.26 8.61
CA GLU A 26 32.95 -19.35 8.04
C GLU A 26 32.73 -20.69 8.76
N ASP A 27 32.55 -20.64 10.08
CA ASP A 27 32.40 -21.82 10.90
C ASP A 27 30.97 -22.38 10.91
N GLN A 28 29.98 -21.62 10.42
CA GLN A 28 28.55 -21.97 10.52
C GLN A 28 27.91 -22.40 9.21
N VAL A 29 28.31 -21.82 8.08
CA VAL A 29 27.67 -22.03 6.79
C VAL A 29 28.66 -22.34 5.65
N GLY A 30 29.92 -22.56 5.95
CA GLY A 30 30.94 -22.89 4.95
C GLY A 30 31.25 -21.75 3.98
N VAL A 31 30.93 -20.51 4.33
CA VAL A 31 31.21 -19.32 3.50
C VAL A 31 32.57 -18.75 3.75
N SER A 32 33.13 -18.11 2.72
CA SER A 32 34.46 -17.56 2.78
C SER A 32 34.53 -16.28 3.61
N ARG A 33 35.75 -15.88 3.98
CA ARG A 33 36.02 -14.62 4.70
C ARG A 33 35.62 -13.36 3.92
N ILE A 34 35.17 -13.48 2.69
CA ILE A 34 34.86 -12.36 1.80
C ILE A 34 33.37 -12.14 1.56
N ILE A 35 32.50 -13.05 1.98
CA ILE A 35 31.04 -12.92 1.82
C ILE A 35 30.32 -13.10 3.17
N ASN A 36 29.12 -12.56 3.27
CA ASN A 36 28.23 -12.61 4.43
C ASN A 36 28.83 -12.07 5.75
N ARG A 37 29.85 -11.26 5.66
CA ARG A 37 30.58 -10.74 6.83
C ARG A 37 29.76 -9.80 7.72
N ARG A 38 28.64 -9.31 7.20
CA ARG A 38 27.72 -8.40 7.89
C ARG A 38 26.36 -9.03 8.11
N VAL A 39 26.20 -10.30 7.76
CA VAL A 39 24.95 -11.05 7.93
C VAL A 39 25.03 -11.84 9.24
N LEU A 40 24.07 -11.61 10.14
CA LEU A 40 24.04 -12.28 11.44
C LEU A 40 23.38 -13.66 11.37
N GLU A 41 22.38 -13.79 10.51
CA GLU A 41 21.60 -15.03 10.40
C GLU A 41 20.86 -15.08 9.06
N LEU A 42 20.74 -16.27 8.51
CA LEU A 42 19.92 -16.58 7.36
C LEU A 42 18.89 -17.63 7.80
N GLU A 43 17.67 -17.17 8.14
CA GLU A 43 16.59 -18.01 8.60
C GLU A 43 15.61 -18.26 7.44
N PRO A 44 15.44 -19.51 6.97
CA PRO A 44 14.47 -19.81 5.92
C PRO A 44 13.04 -19.50 6.36
N LEU A 45 12.28 -18.87 5.47
CA LEU A 45 10.85 -18.66 5.66
C LEU A 45 10.06 -19.80 5.03
N PRO A 46 8.78 -20.00 5.40
CA PRO A 46 7.92 -20.91 4.66
C PRO A 46 7.84 -20.46 3.20
N THR A 47 7.63 -21.41 2.30
CA THR A 47 7.46 -21.07 0.89
C THR A 47 6.11 -20.39 0.65
N PRO A 48 5.94 -19.62 -0.44
CA PRO A 48 4.63 -19.11 -0.81
C PRO A 48 3.57 -20.21 -0.90
N ALA A 49 3.89 -21.34 -1.53
CA ALA A 49 2.98 -22.48 -1.65
C ALA A 49 2.51 -22.99 -0.28
N GLN A 50 3.42 -23.09 0.70
CA GLN A 50 3.07 -23.52 2.07
C GLN A 50 2.12 -22.53 2.75
N VAL A 51 2.38 -21.24 2.63
CA VAL A 51 1.55 -20.18 3.23
C VAL A 51 0.16 -20.16 2.58
N LEU A 52 0.08 -20.25 1.27
CA LEU A 52 -1.20 -20.27 0.54
C LEU A 52 -1.99 -21.55 0.87
N ALA A 53 -1.33 -22.69 1.05
CA ALA A 53 -1.99 -23.95 1.43
C ALA A 53 -2.51 -23.92 2.87
N GLU A 54 -1.80 -23.26 3.78
CA GLU A 54 -2.22 -23.12 5.18
C GLU A 54 -3.38 -22.13 5.34
N LEU A 55 -3.37 -21.04 4.56
CA LEU A 55 -4.36 -19.96 4.57
C LEU A 55 -4.91 -19.72 3.16
N PRO A 56 -5.67 -20.69 2.58
CA PRO A 56 -6.16 -20.56 1.22
C PRO A 56 -7.29 -19.52 1.12
N LEU A 57 -7.45 -18.96 -0.07
CA LEU A 57 -8.65 -18.20 -0.39
C LEU A 57 -9.83 -19.14 -0.50
N THR A 58 -10.96 -18.76 0.10
CA THR A 58 -12.24 -19.41 -0.19
C THR A 58 -12.70 -19.08 -1.60
N ASP A 59 -13.63 -19.84 -2.15
CA ASP A 59 -14.22 -19.55 -3.46
C ASP A 59 -14.86 -18.16 -3.48
N GLN A 60 -15.55 -17.79 -2.39
CA GLN A 60 -16.13 -16.45 -2.24
C GLN A 60 -15.06 -15.35 -2.24
N ALA A 61 -13.95 -15.56 -1.54
CA ALA A 61 -12.85 -14.60 -1.50
C ALA A 61 -12.21 -14.42 -2.89
N GLN A 62 -12.02 -15.51 -3.64
CA GLN A 62 -11.54 -15.44 -5.02
C GLN A 62 -12.47 -14.62 -5.91
N GLU A 63 -13.78 -14.82 -5.80
CA GLU A 63 -14.78 -14.04 -6.55
C GLU A 63 -14.70 -12.55 -6.21
N ILE A 64 -14.55 -12.21 -4.94
CA ILE A 64 -14.42 -10.81 -4.50
C ILE A 64 -13.16 -10.17 -5.11
N VAL A 65 -12.04 -10.87 -5.08
CA VAL A 65 -10.79 -10.35 -5.65
C VAL A 65 -10.92 -10.16 -7.16
N ALA A 66 -11.38 -11.19 -7.88
CA ALA A 66 -11.50 -11.13 -9.33
C ALA A 66 -12.48 -10.02 -9.76
N TYR A 67 -13.66 -9.98 -9.15
CA TYR A 67 -14.69 -8.99 -9.48
C TYR A 67 -14.26 -7.57 -9.12
N SER A 68 -13.67 -7.37 -7.94
CA SER A 68 -13.22 -6.03 -7.52
C SER A 68 -12.08 -5.49 -8.36
N ARG A 69 -11.18 -6.35 -8.83
CA ARG A 69 -10.14 -5.93 -9.80
C ARG A 69 -10.76 -5.40 -11.09
N ASP A 70 -11.80 -6.06 -11.60
CA ASP A 70 -12.52 -5.60 -12.79
C ASP A 70 -13.28 -4.29 -12.53
N GLU A 71 -13.92 -4.14 -11.37
CA GLU A 71 -14.59 -2.90 -10.99
C GLU A 71 -13.61 -1.73 -10.88
N ILE A 72 -12.45 -1.95 -10.25
CA ILE A 72 -11.41 -0.93 -10.14
C ILE A 72 -10.90 -0.53 -11.52
N ARG A 73 -10.64 -1.49 -12.40
CA ARG A 73 -10.25 -1.20 -13.78
C ARG A 73 -11.30 -0.37 -14.49
N ALA A 74 -12.58 -0.73 -14.35
CA ALA A 74 -13.67 0.01 -14.98
C ALA A 74 -13.69 1.48 -14.54
N CYS A 75 -13.48 1.75 -13.25
CA CYS A 75 -13.36 3.12 -12.73
C CYS A 75 -12.15 3.84 -13.32
N LEU A 76 -10.99 3.17 -13.36
CA LEU A 76 -9.75 3.76 -13.86
C LEU A 76 -9.81 4.10 -15.36
N TYR A 77 -10.53 3.30 -16.15
CA TYR A 77 -10.70 3.54 -17.59
C TYR A 77 -11.92 4.41 -17.93
N GLY A 78 -12.61 4.94 -16.93
CA GLY A 78 -13.78 5.79 -17.14
C GLY A 78 -15.04 5.07 -17.64
N GLN A 79 -15.07 3.74 -17.57
CA GLN A 79 -16.21 2.92 -17.95
C GLN A 79 -17.28 2.84 -16.85
N ASP A 80 -16.87 3.04 -15.60
CA ASP A 80 -17.74 3.12 -14.43
C ASP A 80 -17.56 4.54 -13.85
N ASP A 81 -18.63 5.26 -13.64
CA ASP A 81 -18.60 6.65 -13.18
C ASP A 81 -18.51 6.79 -11.65
N ARG A 82 -18.49 5.68 -10.93
CA ARG A 82 -18.29 5.72 -9.49
C ARG A 82 -16.89 6.28 -9.17
N LEU A 83 -16.81 6.95 -8.04
CA LEU A 83 -15.50 7.40 -7.51
C LEU A 83 -14.86 6.23 -6.76
N LEU A 84 -13.64 5.87 -7.15
CA LEU A 84 -12.82 4.90 -6.40
C LEU A 84 -12.34 5.57 -5.11
N VAL A 85 -12.59 4.95 -3.97
CA VAL A 85 -12.15 5.46 -2.66
C VAL A 85 -11.35 4.38 -1.95
N ILE A 86 -10.05 4.62 -1.81
CA ILE A 86 -9.13 3.73 -1.10
C ILE A 86 -8.93 4.32 0.30
N VAL A 87 -9.49 3.68 1.31
CA VAL A 87 -9.60 4.23 2.66
C VAL A 87 -9.27 3.19 3.72
N GLY A 88 -8.54 3.59 4.75
CA GLY A 88 -8.17 2.73 5.85
C GLY A 88 -6.94 3.23 6.60
N PRO A 89 -6.46 2.48 7.59
CA PRO A 89 -5.35 2.91 8.41
C PRO A 89 -4.06 3.13 7.60
N CYS A 90 -3.21 4.01 8.09
CA CYS A 90 -1.87 4.22 7.53
C CYS A 90 -1.12 2.89 7.46
N SER A 91 -1.21 2.11 8.53
CA SER A 91 -0.66 0.75 8.62
C SER A 91 -1.52 -0.11 9.54
N VAL A 92 -1.54 -1.42 9.26
CA VAL A 92 -2.17 -2.40 10.15
C VAL A 92 -1.13 -2.89 11.14
N HIS A 93 -1.33 -2.61 12.42
CA HIS A 93 -0.50 -3.12 13.52
C HIS A 93 -1.26 -4.10 14.42
N ASP A 94 -2.58 -4.00 14.44
CA ASP A 94 -3.49 -4.82 15.23
C ASP A 94 -4.54 -5.44 14.30
N PRO A 95 -4.43 -6.73 13.96
CA PRO A 95 -5.40 -7.40 13.10
C PRO A 95 -6.84 -7.31 13.62
N LYS A 96 -7.04 -7.38 14.94
CA LYS A 96 -8.37 -7.28 15.56
C LYS A 96 -9.02 -5.91 15.27
N ALA A 97 -8.27 -4.84 15.47
CA ALA A 97 -8.74 -3.47 15.18
C ALA A 97 -8.98 -3.26 13.68
N ALA A 98 -8.11 -3.82 12.83
CA ALA A 98 -8.29 -3.76 11.38
C ALA A 98 -9.59 -4.43 10.93
N LEU A 99 -9.94 -5.59 11.49
CA LEU A 99 -11.19 -6.29 11.17
C LEU A 99 -12.42 -5.60 11.74
N ASP A 100 -12.32 -4.96 12.89
CA ASP A 100 -13.36 -4.08 13.43
C ASP A 100 -13.63 -2.91 12.46
N TYR A 101 -12.57 -2.25 12.01
CA TYR A 101 -12.66 -1.21 10.99
C TYR A 101 -13.30 -1.74 9.69
N ALA A 102 -12.89 -2.91 9.24
CA ALA A 102 -13.45 -3.54 8.03
C ALA A 102 -14.96 -3.76 8.13
N ARG A 103 -15.47 -4.21 9.28
CA ARG A 103 -16.91 -4.40 9.50
C ARG A 103 -17.69 -3.09 9.37
N ARG A 104 -17.16 -2.01 9.92
CA ARG A 104 -17.75 -0.67 9.81
C ARG A 104 -17.75 -0.18 8.38
N LEU A 105 -16.63 -0.36 7.69
CA LEU A 105 -16.48 0.07 6.30
C LEU A 105 -17.38 -0.73 5.35
N ALA A 106 -17.55 -2.02 5.60
CA ALA A 106 -18.39 -2.89 4.79
C ALA A 106 -19.86 -2.43 4.77
N LYS A 107 -20.36 -1.92 5.89
CA LYS A 107 -21.72 -1.36 5.96
C LYS A 107 -21.88 -0.13 5.06
N LEU A 108 -20.90 0.77 5.10
CA LEU A 108 -20.90 1.96 4.24
C LEU A 108 -20.72 1.61 2.77
N LYS A 109 -19.89 0.61 2.48
CA LYS A 109 -19.75 0.11 1.11
C LYS A 109 -21.08 -0.31 0.51
N ASP A 110 -21.90 -1.02 1.28
CA ASP A 110 -23.21 -1.46 0.82
C ASP A 110 -24.16 -0.28 0.64
N GLU A 111 -24.18 0.67 1.58
CA GLU A 111 -25.05 1.85 1.50
C GLU A 111 -24.67 2.80 0.35
N LEU A 112 -23.41 2.99 0.10
CA LEU A 112 -22.87 4.01 -0.82
C LEU A 112 -22.38 3.44 -2.15
N GLY A 113 -22.63 2.15 -2.39
CA GLY A 113 -22.08 1.41 -3.54
C GLY A 113 -22.56 1.87 -4.91
N GLU A 114 -23.64 2.64 -5.00
CA GLU A 114 -24.08 3.22 -6.28
C GLU A 114 -23.21 4.39 -6.73
N GLN A 115 -22.59 5.10 -5.80
CA GLN A 115 -21.76 6.27 -6.07
C GLN A 115 -20.27 6.03 -5.86
N LEU A 116 -19.91 5.20 -4.88
CA LEU A 116 -18.53 4.96 -4.50
C LEU A 116 -18.14 3.49 -4.68
N LEU A 117 -16.93 3.28 -5.17
CA LEU A 117 -16.27 1.98 -5.10
C LEU A 117 -15.26 2.04 -3.96
N ILE A 118 -15.63 1.50 -2.81
CA ILE A 118 -14.83 1.54 -1.59
C ILE A 118 -13.91 0.33 -1.50
N VAL A 119 -12.61 0.59 -1.33
CA VAL A 119 -11.56 -0.43 -1.17
C VAL A 119 -10.79 -0.08 0.12
N MET A 120 -10.55 -1.09 0.96
CA MET A 120 -9.86 -0.86 2.24
C MET A 120 -8.34 -0.89 2.09
N ARG A 121 -7.67 0.13 2.67
CA ARG A 121 -6.22 0.11 2.86
C ARG A 121 -5.85 -0.94 3.92
N VAL A 122 -5.02 -1.91 3.54
CA VAL A 122 -4.52 -2.96 4.43
C VAL A 122 -3.00 -3.04 4.23
N TYR A 123 -2.29 -2.08 4.80
CA TYR A 123 -0.86 -1.88 4.58
C TYR A 123 -0.05 -2.55 5.68
N PHE A 124 0.89 -3.41 5.29
CA PHE A 124 1.73 -4.22 6.18
C PHE A 124 3.20 -3.90 6.14
N GLU A 125 3.63 -3.18 5.11
CA GLU A 125 5.03 -2.84 4.87
C GLU A 125 5.15 -1.33 4.80
N LYS A 126 5.97 -0.77 5.70
CA LYS A 126 6.12 0.68 5.80
C LYS A 126 7.54 1.09 5.46
N PRO A 127 7.74 1.83 4.35
CA PRO A 127 9.03 2.41 4.05
C PRO A 127 9.36 3.50 5.06
N ARG A 128 10.57 3.49 5.59
CA ARG A 128 11.03 4.50 6.54
C ARG A 128 12.18 5.29 5.92
N THR A 129 12.18 6.60 6.15
CA THR A 129 13.25 7.46 5.64
C THR A 129 14.60 7.12 6.27
N THR A 130 14.60 6.83 7.57
CA THR A 130 15.79 6.41 8.31
C THR A 130 15.55 5.09 9.03
N ILE A 131 15.04 5.14 10.26
CA ILE A 131 14.69 3.97 11.07
C ILE A 131 13.27 4.10 11.58
N GLY A 132 12.70 3.01 12.04
CA GLY A 132 11.36 2.93 12.61
C GLY A 132 10.75 1.56 12.41
N TRP A 133 9.56 1.35 12.96
CA TRP A 133 8.80 0.12 12.76
C TRP A 133 8.47 -0.04 11.27
N LYS A 134 8.83 -1.19 10.71
CA LYS A 134 8.73 -1.46 9.26
C LYS A 134 7.41 -2.12 8.83
N GLY A 135 6.50 -2.30 9.76
CA GLY A 135 5.19 -2.88 9.47
C GLY A 135 4.98 -4.26 10.08
N LEU A 136 3.75 -4.76 9.94
CA LEU A 136 3.29 -6.00 10.57
C LEU A 136 4.07 -7.23 10.08
N ILE A 137 4.44 -7.28 8.80
CA ILE A 137 5.18 -8.43 8.27
C ILE A 137 6.57 -8.50 8.89
N ASN A 138 7.28 -7.39 8.99
CA ASN A 138 8.65 -7.35 9.47
C ASN A 138 8.76 -7.53 10.99
N ASP A 139 7.86 -6.89 11.75
CA ASP A 139 7.88 -6.92 13.22
C ASP A 139 6.46 -6.92 13.79
N PRO A 140 5.78 -8.08 13.76
CA PRO A 140 4.37 -8.18 14.16
C PRO A 140 4.13 -7.91 15.64
N ASP A 141 5.08 -8.19 16.51
CA ASP A 141 4.96 -8.00 17.97
C ASP A 141 5.35 -6.58 18.42
N ILE A 142 5.84 -5.75 17.49
CA ILE A 142 6.22 -4.34 17.73
C ILE A 142 7.22 -4.21 18.90
N ASP A 143 8.17 -5.13 18.96
CA ASP A 143 9.13 -5.25 20.05
C ASP A 143 10.58 -5.42 19.57
N GLY A 144 10.80 -5.34 18.25
CA GLY A 144 12.11 -5.53 17.65
C GLY A 144 12.54 -6.99 17.53
N SER A 145 11.64 -7.95 17.78
CA SER A 145 11.94 -9.38 17.60
C SER A 145 11.97 -9.80 16.12
N HIS A 146 11.34 -9.03 15.24
CA HIS A 146 11.33 -9.23 13.79
C HIS A 146 10.92 -10.65 13.36
N ASN A 147 9.83 -11.18 13.95
CA ASN A 147 9.31 -12.48 13.60
C ASN A 147 8.56 -12.43 12.26
N ILE A 148 9.30 -12.43 11.16
CA ILE A 148 8.75 -12.30 9.81
C ILE A 148 7.83 -13.45 9.45
N ARG A 149 8.13 -14.68 9.90
CA ARG A 149 7.25 -15.83 9.69
C ARG A 149 5.84 -15.57 10.24
N LYS A 150 5.77 -15.14 11.50
CA LYS A 150 4.51 -14.75 12.15
C LYS A 150 3.85 -13.60 11.42
N GLY A 151 4.63 -12.61 11.01
CA GLY A 151 4.14 -11.44 10.28
C GLY A 151 3.48 -11.79 8.95
N LEU A 152 4.07 -12.67 8.16
CA LEU A 152 3.51 -13.15 6.90
C LEU A 152 2.15 -13.84 7.11
N LEU A 153 2.05 -14.72 8.10
CA LEU A 153 0.80 -15.42 8.40
C LEU A 153 -0.28 -14.46 8.90
N LEU A 154 0.08 -13.53 9.79
CA LEU A 154 -0.86 -12.52 10.29
C LEU A 154 -1.35 -11.57 9.18
N ALA A 155 -0.46 -11.15 8.29
CA ALA A 155 -0.82 -10.30 7.16
C ALA A 155 -1.83 -11.00 6.25
N ARG A 156 -1.53 -12.23 5.83
CA ARG A 156 -2.43 -12.99 4.99
C ARG A 156 -3.76 -13.26 5.68
N LYS A 157 -3.74 -13.66 6.95
CA LYS A 157 -4.95 -13.90 7.74
C LYS A 157 -5.82 -12.64 7.85
N THR A 158 -5.21 -11.48 8.01
CA THR A 158 -5.91 -10.19 8.04
C THR A 158 -6.60 -9.91 6.69
N LEU A 159 -5.90 -10.13 5.59
CA LEU A 159 -6.48 -9.98 4.24
C LEU A 159 -7.69 -10.90 4.04
N LEU A 160 -7.57 -12.17 4.44
CA LEU A 160 -8.68 -13.11 4.35
C LEU A 160 -9.89 -12.66 5.19
N GLY A 161 -9.63 -12.08 6.37
CA GLY A 161 -10.67 -11.52 7.23
C GLY A 161 -11.38 -10.32 6.60
N VAL A 162 -10.64 -9.44 5.94
CA VAL A 162 -11.20 -8.29 5.19
C VAL A 162 -12.09 -8.78 4.05
N LEU A 163 -11.61 -9.75 3.27
CA LEU A 163 -12.40 -10.35 2.18
C LEU A 163 -13.67 -11.03 2.70
N LYS A 164 -13.61 -11.68 3.85
CA LYS A 164 -14.77 -12.30 4.48
C LYS A 164 -15.87 -11.29 4.82
N GLU A 165 -15.51 -10.05 5.12
CA GLU A 165 -16.48 -8.96 5.33
C GLU A 165 -17.04 -8.40 4.01
N GLY A 166 -16.61 -8.91 2.86
CA GLY A 166 -17.07 -8.48 1.55
C GLY A 166 -16.33 -7.27 0.97
N LEU A 167 -15.19 -6.91 1.56
CA LEU A 167 -14.36 -5.79 1.10
C LEU A 167 -13.19 -6.25 0.25
N ALA A 168 -12.88 -5.47 -0.79
CA ALA A 168 -11.61 -5.55 -1.49
C ALA A 168 -10.50 -4.87 -0.70
N ALA A 169 -9.28 -5.36 -0.82
CA ALA A 169 -8.12 -4.84 -0.12
C ALA A 169 -7.12 -4.17 -1.06
N ALA A 170 -6.54 -3.06 -0.59
CA ALA A 170 -5.43 -2.36 -1.21
C ALA A 170 -4.20 -2.46 -0.32
N THR A 171 -3.01 -2.61 -0.90
CA THR A 171 -1.76 -2.59 -0.13
C THR A 171 -0.63 -1.92 -0.91
N GLU A 172 0.41 -1.49 -0.19
CA GLU A 172 1.66 -1.04 -0.81
C GLU A 172 2.64 -2.21 -0.87
N PHE A 173 3.24 -2.43 -2.03
CA PHE A 173 4.29 -3.43 -2.20
C PHE A 173 5.65 -2.75 -2.06
N LEU A 174 6.36 -3.09 -1.00
CA LEU A 174 7.70 -2.58 -0.69
C LEU A 174 8.77 -3.62 -0.98
N GLU A 175 8.66 -4.80 -0.40
CA GLU A 175 9.60 -5.90 -0.60
C GLU A 175 9.31 -6.63 -1.92
N PRO A 176 10.33 -6.94 -2.72
CA PRO A 176 10.08 -7.52 -4.05
C PRO A 176 9.57 -8.96 -4.04
N THR A 177 9.71 -9.67 -2.92
CA THR A 177 9.27 -11.07 -2.81
C THR A 177 8.00 -11.26 -1.99
N SER A 178 7.58 -10.29 -1.17
CA SER A 178 6.37 -10.38 -0.36
C SER A 178 5.08 -10.58 -1.18
N PRO A 179 4.95 -10.05 -2.41
CA PRO A 179 3.75 -10.27 -3.22
C PRO A 179 3.41 -11.74 -3.43
N GLN A 180 4.39 -12.62 -3.51
CA GLN A 180 4.14 -14.06 -3.70
C GLN A 180 3.33 -14.69 -2.55
N PHE A 181 3.33 -14.05 -1.37
CA PHE A 181 2.63 -14.55 -0.18
C PHE A 181 1.24 -13.96 -0.01
N ILE A 182 0.94 -12.80 -0.61
CA ILE A 182 -0.28 -12.04 -0.32
C ILE A 182 -1.02 -11.50 -1.55
N SER A 183 -0.40 -11.43 -2.73
CA SER A 183 -0.97 -10.69 -3.86
C SER A 183 -2.27 -11.28 -4.40
N ASP A 184 -2.52 -12.58 -4.20
CA ASP A 184 -3.77 -13.22 -4.59
C ASP A 184 -5.00 -12.69 -3.82
N ALA A 185 -4.77 -12.02 -2.69
CA ALA A 185 -5.83 -11.43 -1.85
C ALA A 185 -5.94 -9.91 -2.00
N VAL A 186 -5.21 -9.31 -2.94
CA VAL A 186 -5.12 -7.85 -3.12
C VAL A 186 -5.75 -7.43 -4.44
N SER A 187 -6.57 -6.38 -4.42
CA SER A 187 -7.28 -5.89 -5.59
C SER A 187 -6.72 -4.59 -6.16
N TRP A 188 -5.93 -3.85 -5.39
CA TRP A 188 -5.23 -2.65 -5.82
C TRP A 188 -3.88 -2.56 -5.11
N GLY A 189 -2.83 -2.25 -5.84
CA GLY A 189 -1.49 -2.10 -5.31
C GLY A 189 -0.95 -0.68 -5.44
N ALA A 190 -0.07 -0.28 -4.53
CA ALA A 190 0.63 1.00 -4.59
C ALA A 190 2.15 0.80 -4.65
N ILE A 191 2.80 1.66 -5.41
CA ILE A 191 4.25 1.89 -5.29
C ILE A 191 4.43 3.26 -4.63
N GLY A 192 5.08 3.26 -3.48
CA GLY A 192 5.25 4.45 -2.66
C GLY A 192 6.18 5.49 -3.28
N ALA A 193 6.07 6.73 -2.80
CA ALA A 193 6.82 7.86 -3.32
C ALA A 193 8.35 7.66 -3.30
N ARG A 194 8.86 6.91 -2.31
CA ARG A 194 10.30 6.62 -2.18
C ARG A 194 10.79 5.58 -3.18
N ASN A 195 9.87 4.81 -3.80
CA ASN A 195 10.20 3.68 -4.67
C ASN A 195 9.76 3.89 -6.12
N THR A 196 9.09 4.98 -6.42
CA THR A 196 8.57 5.26 -7.77
C THR A 196 9.67 5.31 -8.83
N GLU A 197 10.89 5.72 -8.48
CA GLU A 197 12.03 5.73 -9.40
C GLU A 197 12.81 4.41 -9.41
N SER A 198 12.46 3.44 -8.55
CA SER A 198 13.16 2.16 -8.45
C SER A 198 12.82 1.24 -9.63
N GLN A 199 13.85 0.79 -10.33
CA GLN A 199 13.69 -0.20 -11.39
C GLN A 199 13.10 -1.51 -10.86
N ILE A 200 13.50 -1.94 -9.67
CA ILE A 200 12.99 -3.17 -9.03
C ILE A 200 11.47 -3.09 -8.86
N HIS A 201 10.97 -1.97 -8.38
CA HIS A 201 9.52 -1.78 -8.15
C HIS A 201 8.74 -1.61 -9.44
N ARG A 202 9.31 -0.98 -10.46
CA ARG A 202 8.71 -0.87 -11.79
C ARG A 202 8.60 -2.23 -12.47
N GLN A 203 9.62 -3.06 -12.37
CA GLN A 203 9.61 -4.44 -12.86
C GLN A 203 8.58 -5.28 -12.12
N LEU A 204 8.55 -5.18 -10.79
CA LEU A 204 7.55 -5.86 -9.96
C LEU A 204 6.13 -5.52 -10.43
N ALA A 205 5.82 -4.25 -10.58
CA ALA A 205 4.50 -3.78 -10.99
C ALA A 205 4.10 -4.32 -12.37
N SER A 206 5.06 -4.54 -13.27
CA SER A 206 4.81 -5.09 -14.61
C SER A 206 4.21 -6.49 -14.61
N GLY A 207 4.36 -7.22 -13.52
CA GLY A 207 3.87 -8.59 -13.38
C GLY A 207 2.74 -8.76 -12.37
N LEU A 208 2.33 -7.72 -11.69
CA LEU A 208 1.22 -7.81 -10.74
C LEU A 208 -0.12 -7.93 -11.46
N SER A 209 -1.02 -8.72 -10.89
CA SER A 209 -2.32 -9.04 -11.49
C SER A 209 -3.42 -8.04 -11.19
N MET A 210 -3.12 -6.97 -10.44
CA MET A 210 -4.05 -5.91 -10.10
C MET A 210 -3.57 -4.57 -10.65
N PRO A 211 -4.47 -3.58 -10.75
CA PRO A 211 -4.05 -2.20 -11.03
C PRO A 211 -3.08 -1.68 -9.96
N VAL A 212 -2.08 -0.92 -10.39
CA VAL A 212 -1.04 -0.38 -9.50
C VAL A 212 -0.93 1.13 -9.66
N GLY A 213 -1.05 1.85 -8.55
CA GLY A 213 -0.86 3.29 -8.49
C GLY A 213 0.59 3.64 -8.14
N PHE A 214 1.21 4.48 -8.98
CA PHE A 214 2.55 5.05 -8.73
C PHE A 214 2.39 6.45 -8.11
N LYS A 215 2.83 6.63 -6.89
CA LYS A 215 2.82 7.94 -6.25
C LYS A 215 3.90 8.83 -6.87
N ASN A 216 3.62 10.15 -6.99
CA ASN A 216 4.69 11.09 -7.33
C ASN A 216 5.81 11.00 -6.30
N ALA A 217 7.03 11.34 -6.72
CA ALA A 217 8.20 11.28 -5.83
C ALA A 217 8.06 12.28 -4.66
N THR A 218 8.85 12.07 -3.60
CA THR A 218 8.80 12.89 -2.38
C THR A 218 9.14 14.36 -2.63
N ASP A 219 9.95 14.66 -3.65
CA ASP A 219 10.26 16.02 -4.11
C ASP A 219 9.14 16.67 -4.95
N GLY A 220 8.07 15.93 -5.24
CA GLY A 220 6.93 16.38 -6.02
C GLY A 220 6.96 15.97 -7.49
N SER A 221 7.99 15.28 -7.95
CA SER A 221 8.12 14.88 -9.37
C SER A 221 6.98 13.96 -9.81
N VAL A 222 6.06 14.48 -10.60
CA VAL A 222 5.00 13.72 -11.27
C VAL A 222 5.60 12.90 -12.41
N LYS A 223 6.62 13.42 -13.08
CA LYS A 223 7.31 12.71 -14.16
C LYS A 223 7.86 11.37 -13.71
N ALA A 224 8.35 11.26 -12.48
CA ALA A 224 8.82 9.98 -11.93
C ALA A 224 7.70 8.93 -11.93
N ALA A 225 6.48 9.31 -11.54
CA ALA A 225 5.31 8.43 -11.56
C ALA A 225 4.88 8.07 -12.98
N VAL A 226 4.89 9.03 -13.90
CA VAL A 226 4.57 8.79 -15.32
C VAL A 226 5.56 7.80 -15.92
N ASN A 227 6.86 8.00 -15.68
CA ASN A 227 7.91 7.08 -16.13
C ASN A 227 7.72 5.68 -15.51
N GLY A 228 7.29 5.61 -14.25
CA GLY A 228 6.95 4.36 -13.57
C GLY A 228 5.82 3.62 -14.27
N CYS A 229 4.74 4.31 -14.59
CA CYS A 229 3.61 3.73 -15.34
C CYS A 229 4.04 3.24 -16.74
N PHE A 230 4.83 4.03 -17.43
CA PHE A 230 5.34 3.66 -18.75
C PHE A 230 6.21 2.40 -18.69
N ALA A 231 7.19 2.37 -17.77
CA ALA A 231 8.07 1.23 -17.59
C ALA A 231 7.30 -0.04 -17.18
N ALA A 232 6.38 0.08 -16.23
CA ALA A 232 5.58 -1.05 -15.74
C ALA A 232 4.62 -1.61 -16.80
N ALA A 233 4.27 -0.83 -17.81
CA ALA A 233 3.44 -1.29 -18.94
C ALA A 233 4.22 -2.15 -19.95
N GLN A 234 5.55 -2.19 -19.85
CA GLN A 234 6.42 -2.95 -20.77
C GLN A 234 6.70 -4.35 -20.22
N GLN A 235 7.19 -5.23 -21.10
CA GLN A 235 7.68 -6.55 -20.71
C GLN A 235 9.03 -6.42 -19.98
N HIS A 236 9.23 -7.25 -18.95
CA HIS A 236 10.47 -7.29 -18.20
C HIS A 236 10.91 -8.72 -17.90
N THR A 237 12.21 -8.88 -17.66
CA THR A 237 12.79 -10.12 -17.13
C THR A 237 13.70 -9.74 -15.96
N PHE A 238 13.47 -10.34 -14.79
CA PHE A 238 14.18 -9.96 -13.58
C PHE A 238 14.27 -11.11 -12.56
N PHE A 239 15.09 -10.93 -11.52
CA PHE A 239 15.24 -11.90 -10.44
C PHE A 239 14.01 -11.88 -9.52
N GLY A 240 13.47 -13.04 -9.22
CA GLY A 240 12.40 -13.22 -8.26
C GLY A 240 12.44 -14.59 -7.61
N ILE A 241 11.36 -14.95 -6.98
CA ILE A 241 11.15 -16.29 -6.42
C ILE A 241 9.89 -16.92 -7.01
N ASP A 242 9.90 -18.23 -7.18
CA ASP A 242 8.72 -19.00 -7.57
C ASP A 242 7.88 -19.39 -6.32
N HIS A 243 6.79 -20.11 -6.56
CA HIS A 243 5.89 -20.56 -5.49
C HIS A 243 6.54 -21.53 -4.49
N LEU A 244 7.67 -22.13 -4.83
CA LEU A 244 8.47 -22.96 -3.93
C LEU A 244 9.60 -22.18 -3.24
N GLY A 245 9.62 -20.85 -3.40
CA GLY A 245 10.65 -19.99 -2.81
C GLY A 245 12.00 -20.06 -3.49
N ARG A 246 12.09 -20.69 -4.66
CA ARG A 246 13.35 -20.82 -5.40
C ARG A 246 13.64 -19.56 -6.21
N ALA A 247 14.89 -19.15 -6.25
CA ALA A 247 15.31 -18.06 -7.12
C ALA A 247 15.02 -18.43 -8.58
N CYS A 248 14.44 -17.50 -9.33
CA CYS A 248 14.09 -17.70 -10.73
C CYS A 248 14.21 -16.41 -11.54
N ALA A 249 14.27 -16.55 -12.86
CA ALA A 249 14.07 -15.46 -13.80
C ALA A 249 12.56 -15.31 -14.02
N VAL A 250 12.03 -14.14 -13.69
CA VAL A 250 10.60 -13.84 -13.87
C VAL A 250 10.44 -13.05 -15.16
N GLU A 251 9.66 -13.57 -16.09
CA GLU A 251 9.27 -12.85 -17.32
C GLU A 251 7.85 -12.34 -17.15
N THR A 252 7.64 -11.05 -17.40
CA THR A 252 6.34 -10.40 -17.25
C THR A 252 5.82 -9.84 -18.56
N LEU A 253 4.51 -9.75 -18.66
CA LEU A 253 3.81 -9.24 -19.84
C LEU A 253 3.75 -7.71 -19.89
N GLY A 254 3.86 -7.06 -18.75
CA GLY A 254 3.54 -5.66 -18.59
C GLY A 254 2.15 -5.45 -18.00
N ASN A 255 1.98 -4.37 -17.27
CA ASN A 255 0.72 -4.01 -16.59
C ASN A 255 0.19 -2.67 -17.14
N PRO A 256 -0.81 -2.71 -18.04
CA PRO A 256 -1.36 -1.49 -18.65
C PRO A 256 -2.26 -0.70 -17.69
N ASP A 257 -2.57 -1.25 -16.53
CA ASP A 257 -3.50 -0.67 -15.55
C ASP A 257 -2.80 0.22 -14.51
N CYS A 258 -1.52 0.51 -14.69
CA CYS A 258 -0.79 1.45 -13.85
C CYS A 258 -1.25 2.88 -14.09
N HIS A 259 -1.28 3.68 -13.03
CA HIS A 259 -1.79 5.05 -13.05
C HIS A 259 -1.07 5.90 -12.00
N VAL A 260 -1.25 7.21 -12.06
CA VAL A 260 -0.59 8.17 -11.19
C VAL A 260 -1.42 8.42 -9.94
N VAL A 261 -0.74 8.53 -8.79
CA VAL A 261 -1.32 8.97 -7.52
C VAL A 261 -0.60 10.25 -7.08
N LEU A 262 -1.34 11.33 -6.91
CA LEU A 262 -0.81 12.61 -6.40
C LEU A 262 -0.88 12.61 -4.88
N ARG A 263 0.27 12.71 -4.22
CA ARG A 263 0.37 12.68 -2.74
C ARG A 263 0.95 13.96 -2.13
N GLY A 264 1.16 15.01 -2.96
CA GLY A 264 1.87 16.20 -2.54
C GLY A 264 3.37 15.96 -2.41
N SER A 265 4.07 16.93 -1.83
CA SER A 265 5.51 16.86 -1.65
C SER A 265 5.95 17.60 -0.39
N ILE A 266 7.26 17.59 -0.12
CA ILE A 266 7.88 18.43 0.91
C ILE A 266 7.73 19.92 0.63
N HIS A 267 7.44 20.30 -0.63
CA HIS A 267 7.24 21.70 -1.07
C HIS A 267 5.80 22.16 -1.01
N GLY A 268 4.86 21.25 -0.77
CA GLY A 268 3.44 21.57 -0.66
C GLY A 268 2.51 20.60 -1.37
N PRO A 269 1.19 20.87 -1.33
CA PRO A 269 0.18 20.02 -1.93
C PRO A 269 0.13 20.12 -3.46
N ASN A 270 -0.47 19.09 -4.09
CA ASN A 270 -0.70 19.03 -5.54
C ASN A 270 -2.10 18.49 -5.89
N TYR A 271 -3.08 18.68 -5.02
CA TYR A 271 -4.44 18.20 -5.24
C TYR A 271 -5.35 19.22 -5.94
N ASP A 272 -4.92 20.47 -6.09
CA ASP A 272 -5.70 21.53 -6.72
C ASP A 272 -5.96 21.24 -8.20
N ALA A 273 -6.97 21.92 -8.76
CA ALA A 273 -7.41 21.72 -10.14
C ALA A 273 -6.30 21.93 -11.17
N GLU A 274 -5.45 22.94 -10.97
CA GLU A 274 -4.33 23.24 -11.85
C GLU A 274 -3.28 22.13 -11.81
N SER A 275 -2.92 21.64 -10.61
CA SER A 275 -1.97 20.54 -10.44
C SER A 275 -2.47 19.25 -11.06
N VAL A 276 -3.76 18.92 -10.89
CA VAL A 276 -4.38 17.74 -11.51
C VAL A 276 -4.38 17.85 -13.03
N ALA A 277 -4.77 19.00 -13.58
CA ALA A 277 -4.76 19.23 -15.04
C ALA A 277 -3.35 19.12 -15.62
N LYS A 278 -2.36 19.68 -14.95
CA LYS A 278 -0.95 19.61 -15.35
C LYS A 278 -0.43 18.17 -15.34
N ALA A 279 -0.73 17.42 -14.27
CA ALA A 279 -0.35 16.02 -14.18
C ALA A 279 -0.97 15.18 -15.31
N MET A 280 -2.24 15.40 -15.62
CA MET A 280 -2.91 14.69 -16.71
C MET A 280 -2.35 15.07 -18.09
N GLU A 281 -1.96 16.33 -18.28
CA GLU A 281 -1.25 16.75 -19.49
C GLU A 281 0.09 16.01 -19.65
N ASP A 282 0.87 15.93 -18.57
CA ASP A 282 2.16 15.22 -18.56
C ASP A 282 1.97 13.70 -18.83
N VAL A 283 0.94 13.10 -18.23
CA VAL A 283 0.60 11.69 -18.47
C VAL A 283 0.25 11.45 -19.94
N ARG A 284 -0.65 12.25 -20.50
CA ARG A 284 -1.13 12.07 -21.88
C ARG A 284 -0.06 12.34 -22.94
N ALA A 285 0.98 13.08 -22.59
CA ALA A 285 2.12 13.29 -23.47
C ALA A 285 2.99 12.05 -23.62
N GLU A 286 3.03 11.19 -22.62
CA GLU A 286 3.94 10.04 -22.56
C GLU A 286 3.24 8.68 -22.66
N MET A 287 1.96 8.59 -22.31
CA MET A 287 1.22 7.33 -22.24
C MET A 287 0.26 7.16 -23.43
N PRO A 288 0.07 5.92 -23.92
CA PRO A 288 -0.96 5.64 -24.91
C PRO A 288 -2.35 6.06 -24.42
N ALA A 289 -3.18 6.55 -25.34
CA ALA A 289 -4.54 6.99 -25.03
C ALA A 289 -5.40 5.88 -24.41
N GLU A 290 -5.08 4.62 -24.72
CA GLU A 290 -5.80 3.43 -24.23
C GLU A 290 -5.39 3.01 -22.82
N SER A 291 -4.28 3.56 -22.27
CA SER A 291 -3.81 3.16 -20.94
C SER A 291 -4.70 3.71 -19.84
N ALA A 292 -4.74 3.03 -18.69
CA ALA A 292 -5.47 3.50 -17.50
C ALA A 292 -5.02 4.91 -17.08
N ALA A 293 -3.72 5.16 -17.10
CA ALA A 293 -3.14 6.44 -16.70
C ALA A 293 -3.69 7.64 -17.50
N SER A 294 -4.06 7.42 -18.76
CA SER A 294 -4.56 8.49 -19.65
C SER A 294 -6.00 8.90 -19.38
N HIS A 295 -6.76 8.12 -18.61
CA HIS A 295 -8.16 8.39 -18.29
C HIS A 295 -8.37 9.19 -17.01
N GLY A 296 -7.40 9.18 -16.11
CA GLY A 296 -7.49 9.91 -14.86
C GLY A 296 -6.42 9.48 -13.86
N LEU A 297 -6.43 10.12 -12.71
CA LEU A 297 -5.49 9.84 -11.63
C LEU A 297 -6.21 9.73 -10.29
N ILE A 298 -5.48 9.26 -9.29
CA ILE A 298 -5.94 9.20 -7.90
C ILE A 298 -5.26 10.33 -7.12
N VAL A 299 -6.00 10.98 -6.23
CA VAL A 299 -5.46 11.95 -5.28
C VAL A 299 -5.41 11.32 -3.89
N ASP A 300 -4.21 11.24 -3.34
CA ASP A 300 -3.99 10.89 -1.93
C ASP A 300 -4.19 12.16 -1.10
N CYS A 301 -5.24 12.17 -0.28
CA CYS A 301 -5.63 13.33 0.52
C CYS A 301 -4.78 13.49 1.78
N SER A 302 -3.95 12.51 2.10
CA SER A 302 -3.01 12.51 3.22
C SER A 302 -1.61 12.97 2.78
N HIS A 303 -0.57 12.62 3.52
CA HIS A 303 0.84 12.85 3.22
C HIS A 303 1.13 14.33 2.92
N GLY A 304 1.83 14.64 1.82
CA GLY A 304 2.18 16.01 1.46
C GLY A 304 0.99 16.90 1.10
N ASN A 305 -0.14 16.32 0.69
CA ASN A 305 -1.36 17.07 0.39
C ASN A 305 -2.04 17.63 1.63
N SER A 306 -1.85 17.01 2.79
CA SER A 306 -2.39 17.50 4.07
C SER A 306 -1.29 17.99 5.02
N GLY A 307 -0.01 17.93 4.61
CA GLY A 307 1.11 18.21 5.50
C GLY A 307 1.17 17.24 6.68
N LYS A 308 0.65 16.03 6.50
CA LYS A 308 0.51 14.98 7.55
C LYS A 308 -0.37 15.40 8.73
N ASP A 309 -1.27 16.34 8.52
CA ASP A 309 -2.26 16.80 9.48
C ASP A 309 -3.61 16.15 9.15
N GLU A 310 -4.15 15.34 10.05
CA GLU A 310 -5.41 14.62 9.85
C GLU A 310 -6.61 15.56 9.65
N HIS A 311 -6.59 16.74 10.26
CA HIS A 311 -7.67 17.73 10.10
C HIS A 311 -7.63 18.36 8.72
N ARG A 312 -6.44 18.63 8.19
CA ARG A 312 -6.27 19.12 6.81
C ARG A 312 -6.67 18.08 5.79
N GLN A 313 -6.48 16.80 6.09
CA GLN A 313 -6.93 15.72 5.22
C GLN A 313 -8.43 15.84 4.93
N ALA A 314 -9.25 16.10 5.95
CA ALA A 314 -10.69 16.33 5.78
C ALA A 314 -10.98 17.53 4.89
N GLU A 315 -10.23 18.63 5.02
CA GLU A 315 -10.35 19.80 4.16
C GLU A 315 -10.03 19.47 2.70
N VAL A 316 -8.99 18.67 2.46
CA VAL A 316 -8.62 18.20 1.12
C VAL A 316 -9.75 17.40 0.50
N VAL A 317 -10.30 16.45 1.25
CA VAL A 317 -11.42 15.59 0.79
C VAL A 317 -12.63 16.48 0.41
N ARG A 318 -13.02 17.42 1.25
CA ARG A 318 -14.15 18.33 0.99
C ARG A 318 -13.92 19.23 -0.21
N ASN A 319 -12.70 19.71 -0.38
CA ASN A 319 -12.34 20.50 -1.56
C ASN A 319 -12.52 19.67 -2.84
N ILE A 320 -12.02 18.44 -2.85
CA ILE A 320 -12.17 17.54 -4.00
C ILE A 320 -13.63 17.18 -4.23
N ALA A 321 -14.40 16.89 -3.17
CA ALA A 321 -15.84 16.60 -3.27
C ALA A 321 -16.60 17.73 -3.96
N SER A 322 -16.33 18.97 -3.57
CA SER A 322 -16.92 20.17 -4.17
C SER A 322 -16.62 20.26 -5.67
N ARG A 323 -15.38 19.97 -6.07
CA ARG A 323 -14.94 20.01 -7.47
C ARG A 323 -15.56 18.89 -8.29
N ILE A 324 -15.67 17.68 -7.72
CA ILE A 324 -16.34 16.55 -8.36
C ILE A 324 -17.83 16.89 -8.59
N ALA A 325 -18.50 17.43 -7.58
CA ALA A 325 -19.90 17.86 -7.71
C ALA A 325 -20.08 18.90 -8.84
N ALA A 326 -19.11 19.77 -9.03
CA ALA A 326 -19.11 20.78 -10.10
C ALA A 326 -18.74 20.22 -11.49
N GLY A 327 -18.41 18.94 -11.60
CA GLY A 327 -18.11 18.29 -12.88
C GLY A 327 -16.65 18.29 -13.31
N GLU A 328 -15.70 18.60 -12.41
CA GLU A 328 -14.28 18.55 -12.75
C GLU A 328 -13.87 17.14 -13.20
N GLN A 329 -13.08 17.08 -14.26
CA GLN A 329 -12.56 15.84 -14.84
C GLN A 329 -11.12 15.59 -14.38
N GLY A 330 -10.66 14.33 -14.49
CA GLY A 330 -9.29 13.93 -14.25
C GLY A 330 -9.07 13.16 -12.95
N ILE A 331 -9.95 13.28 -11.96
CA ILE A 331 -9.86 12.53 -10.71
C ILE A 331 -10.79 11.32 -10.80
N THR A 332 -10.21 10.12 -10.88
CA THR A 332 -10.96 8.85 -10.91
C THR A 332 -11.10 8.22 -9.53
N GLY A 333 -10.27 8.63 -8.59
CA GLY A 333 -10.32 8.12 -7.23
C GLY A 333 -9.58 9.00 -6.25
N ILE A 334 -9.82 8.72 -4.97
CA ILE A 334 -9.11 9.36 -3.86
C ILE A 334 -8.62 8.31 -2.87
N MET A 335 -7.65 8.69 -2.06
CA MET A 335 -7.12 7.89 -0.97
C MET A 335 -7.19 8.67 0.32
N MET A 336 -7.54 7.99 1.41
CA MET A 336 -7.67 8.59 2.73
C MET A 336 -7.04 7.68 3.79
N GLU A 337 -6.31 8.26 4.74
CA GLU A 337 -5.82 7.54 5.91
C GLU A 337 -6.77 7.75 7.09
N SER A 338 -7.38 6.66 7.51
CA SER A 338 -8.49 6.63 8.46
C SER A 338 -8.38 5.41 9.38
N PHE A 339 -8.71 5.59 10.65
CA PHE A 339 -8.81 4.45 11.56
C PHE A 339 -9.98 4.65 12.52
N ILE A 340 -10.09 3.79 13.55
CA ILE A 340 -11.20 3.86 14.51
C ILE A 340 -11.08 5.16 15.33
N GLU A 341 -9.90 5.39 15.91
CA GLU A 341 -9.57 6.62 16.62
C GLU A 341 -8.76 7.57 15.75
N GLY A 342 -8.97 8.87 15.91
CA GLY A 342 -8.19 9.89 15.23
C GLY A 342 -6.79 10.07 15.80
N GLY A 343 -5.87 10.60 14.97
CA GLY A 343 -4.50 10.89 15.37
C GLY A 343 -3.57 9.70 15.29
N ASN A 344 -2.51 9.71 16.08
CA ASN A 344 -1.55 8.62 16.19
C ASN A 344 -1.00 8.51 17.62
N GLN A 345 -0.23 7.46 17.85
CA GLN A 345 0.47 7.17 19.09
C GLN A 345 1.85 6.60 18.79
N LYS A 346 2.72 6.58 19.77
CA LYS A 346 4.05 6.01 19.65
C LYS A 346 3.97 4.49 19.56
N ALA A 347 4.76 3.89 18.68
CA ALA A 347 4.84 2.43 18.55
C ALA A 347 5.32 1.80 19.86
N ALA A 348 4.63 0.74 20.27
CA ALA A 348 4.91 -0.04 21.47
C ALA A 348 4.26 -1.42 21.30
N PRO A 349 4.58 -2.42 22.15
CA PRO A 349 3.85 -3.68 22.19
C PRO A 349 2.35 -3.46 22.34
N LEU A 350 1.55 -4.33 21.73
CA LEU A 350 0.12 -4.14 21.55
C LEU A 350 -0.66 -3.90 22.85
N ASP A 351 -0.27 -4.55 23.93
CA ASP A 351 -0.91 -4.40 25.26
C ASP A 351 -0.71 -3.01 25.89
N GLN A 352 0.21 -2.21 25.37
CA GLN A 352 0.50 -0.84 25.84
C GLN A 352 -0.14 0.23 24.96
N LEU A 353 -0.89 -0.16 23.93
CA LEU A 353 -1.45 0.75 22.93
C LEU A 353 -2.93 1.05 23.17
N VAL A 354 -3.36 2.24 22.75
CA VAL A 354 -4.77 2.57 22.63
C VAL A 354 -5.34 1.80 21.45
N TYR A 355 -6.42 1.06 21.67
CA TYR A 355 -7.10 0.29 20.64
C TYR A 355 -7.58 1.18 19.50
N GLY A 356 -7.33 0.75 18.25
CA GLY A 356 -7.85 1.43 17.07
C GLY A 356 -7.19 2.75 16.71
N LYS A 357 -5.99 3.02 17.23
CA LYS A 357 -5.23 4.24 16.97
C LYS A 357 -3.91 3.95 16.27
N SER A 358 -3.63 4.69 15.20
CA SER A 358 -2.43 4.50 14.37
C SER A 358 -1.12 4.60 15.17
N ILE A 359 -0.14 3.76 14.84
CA ILE A 359 1.23 3.85 15.36
C ILE A 359 2.22 4.39 14.32
N THR A 360 1.73 4.80 13.17
CA THR A 360 2.49 5.46 12.12
C THR A 360 1.92 6.85 11.88
N ASP A 361 1.56 7.24 10.67
CA ASP A 361 1.02 8.57 10.41
C ASP A 361 -0.38 8.74 11.02
N LYS A 362 -0.73 9.98 11.32
CA LYS A 362 -2.04 10.35 11.88
C LYS A 362 -3.16 10.02 10.90
N CYS A 363 -4.23 9.45 11.43
CA CYS A 363 -5.44 9.12 10.68
C CYS A 363 -6.61 9.97 11.15
N ILE A 364 -7.60 10.18 10.27
CA ILE A 364 -8.91 10.71 10.69
C ILE A 364 -9.67 9.60 11.44
N SER A 365 -10.60 10.02 12.32
CA SER A 365 -11.44 9.09 13.07
C SER A 365 -12.47 8.41 12.17
N TRP A 366 -13.10 7.34 12.69
CA TRP A 366 -14.18 6.67 11.99
C TRP A 366 -15.38 7.59 11.75
N GLU A 367 -15.78 8.38 12.77
CA GLU A 367 -16.92 9.29 12.66
C GLU A 367 -16.71 10.33 11.56
N GLU A 368 -15.52 10.89 11.48
CA GLU A 368 -15.17 11.84 10.42
C GLU A 368 -15.12 11.16 9.05
N THR A 369 -14.60 9.95 9.00
CA THR A 369 -14.54 9.14 7.76
C THR A 369 -15.95 8.87 7.22
N GLU A 370 -16.86 8.44 8.08
CA GLU A 370 -18.25 8.19 7.69
C GLU A 370 -18.91 9.42 7.08
N ALA A 371 -18.74 10.58 7.73
CA ALA A 371 -19.25 11.84 7.23
C ALA A 371 -18.69 12.19 5.86
N LEU A 372 -17.36 12.06 5.69
CA LEU A 372 -16.69 12.36 4.43
C LEU A 372 -17.10 11.41 3.29
N LEU A 373 -17.28 10.13 3.58
CA LEU A 373 -17.74 9.16 2.56
C LEU A 373 -19.15 9.49 2.10
N ARG A 374 -20.05 9.89 3.00
CA ARG A 374 -21.39 10.32 2.64
C ARG A 374 -21.37 11.60 1.80
N GLU A 375 -20.54 12.56 2.14
CA GLU A 375 -20.35 13.80 1.36
C GLU A 375 -19.82 13.50 -0.05
N LEU A 376 -18.87 12.57 -0.18
CA LEU A 376 -18.35 12.14 -1.47
C LEU A 376 -19.40 11.43 -2.33
N ALA A 377 -20.22 10.57 -1.74
CA ALA A 377 -21.31 9.91 -2.44
C ALA A 377 -22.33 10.93 -2.97
N GLU A 378 -22.67 11.94 -2.17
CA GLU A 378 -23.54 13.04 -2.57
C GLU A 378 -22.92 13.85 -3.72
N ALA A 379 -21.62 14.12 -3.67
CA ALA A 379 -20.90 14.80 -4.73
C ALA A 379 -20.98 14.06 -6.08
N VAL A 380 -20.81 12.72 -6.05
CA VAL A 380 -20.92 11.88 -7.25
C VAL A 380 -22.36 11.90 -7.78
N ALA A 381 -23.36 11.79 -6.89
CA ALA A 381 -24.76 11.88 -7.28
C ALA A 381 -25.07 13.25 -7.94
N THR A 382 -24.58 14.34 -7.38
CA THR A 382 -24.73 15.69 -7.93
C THR A 382 -24.08 15.80 -9.30
N ARG A 383 -22.86 15.29 -9.46
CA ARG A 383 -22.14 15.28 -10.74
C ARG A 383 -22.95 14.65 -11.87
N ARG A 384 -23.69 13.59 -11.57
CA ARG A 384 -24.50 12.85 -12.57
C ARG A 384 -25.65 13.66 -13.15
N TRP A 385 -26.02 14.77 -12.53
CA TRP A 385 -27.05 15.70 -13.03
C TRP A 385 -26.49 16.77 -13.97
N HIS A 386 -25.17 16.87 -14.10
CA HIS A 386 -24.49 17.76 -15.02
C HIS A 386 -24.01 16.99 -16.25
#